data_f18dae90bd6b7d705a1c6be22f4a389c
#
_entry.id   f18dae90bd6b7d705a1c6be22f4a389c
#
_cell.length_a   1.000
_cell.length_b   1.000
_cell.length_c   1.000
_cell.angle_alpha   90.00
_cell.angle_beta   90.00
_cell.angle_gamma   90.00
#
_symmetry.space_group_name_H-M   'P 1'
#
loop_
_entity.id
_entity.type
_entity.pdbx_description
1 polymer ?
#
loop_
_entity_poly.entity_id
_entity_poly.type
_entity_poly.pdbx_seq_one_letter_code
_entity_poly.pdbx_strand_id
1 'polypeptide(L)'
;RWSAFVNRRQLSWSDNVVTLTKKLGESLAFCVKVVNNGGKQQMWEISGMPSWLTADTDNGTTDPLVQDDVTFTIAKSTPIGTYSQTVYLVGGDAIEVPLTLNLTVTGDEPEWTVDKSDYEYTMNMIAQLSILGTPSADTADKLAVFVGDKCRGVGRPVYSKRYDSYY
;
A
#
# COMPACT_ATOMS: atom_id res chain seq x y z
N ARG A 1 15.36 24.72 42.42
CA ARG A 1 14.13 24.96 41.64
C ARG A 1 13.79 23.68 40.92
N TRP A 2 12.65 23.08 41.22
CA TRP A 2 12.18 21.86 40.58
C TRP A 2 11.28 22.26 39.43
N SER A 3 11.46 21.66 38.26
CA SER A 3 10.58 21.82 37.08
C SER A 3 9.88 20.50 36.84
N ALA A 4 8.55 20.50 36.81
CA ALA A 4 7.75 19.35 36.42
C ALA A 4 7.30 19.55 34.99
N PHE A 5 7.54 18.55 34.12
CA PHE A 5 7.00 18.51 32.76
C PHE A 5 5.79 17.59 32.76
N VAL A 6 4.67 18.09 32.30
CA VAL A 6 3.45 17.28 32.11
C VAL A 6 3.39 16.89 30.62
N ASN A 7 3.54 15.62 30.34
CA ASN A 7 3.25 15.11 29.00
C ASN A 7 1.73 14.94 28.86
N ARG A 8 1.11 15.76 28.04
CA ARG A 8 -0.34 15.68 27.77
C ARG A 8 -0.70 14.53 26.84
N ARG A 9 0.26 14.05 26.02
CA ARG A 9 0.07 12.90 25.15
C ARG A 9 0.60 11.66 25.84
N GLN A 10 -0.25 11.01 26.59
CA GLN A 10 0.13 9.80 27.32
C GLN A 10 0.16 8.58 26.41
N LEU A 11 -0.68 8.53 25.39
CA LEU A 11 -0.70 7.49 24.36
C LEU A 11 0.07 7.92 23.11
N SER A 12 0.72 6.96 22.49
CA SER A 12 1.33 7.12 21.16
C SER A 12 1.31 5.78 20.41
N TRP A 13 1.45 5.85 19.10
CA TRP A 13 1.84 4.69 18.30
C TRP A 13 3.35 4.47 18.39
N SER A 14 3.81 3.22 18.19
CA SER A 14 5.25 2.92 18.02
C SER A 14 5.82 3.55 16.74
N ASP A 15 4.96 3.72 15.74
CA ASP A 15 5.29 4.26 14.42
C ASP A 15 4.30 5.37 14.05
N ASN A 16 4.76 6.38 13.31
CA ASN A 16 3.89 7.45 12.82
C ASN A 16 3.43 7.23 11.38
N VAL A 17 4.19 6.44 10.62
CA VAL A 17 3.93 6.14 9.21
C VAL A 17 4.31 4.69 8.95
N VAL A 18 3.41 3.97 8.30
CA VAL A 18 3.66 2.60 7.80
C VAL A 18 3.46 2.60 6.30
N THR A 19 4.45 2.10 5.56
CA THR A 19 4.40 1.97 4.10
C THR A 19 4.45 0.50 3.72
N LEU A 20 3.47 0.06 2.93
CA LEU A 20 3.21 -1.33 2.61
C LEU A 20 2.98 -1.51 1.13
N THR A 21 3.39 -2.68 0.63
CA THR A 21 3.07 -3.13 -0.74
C THR A 21 2.56 -4.56 -0.68
N LYS A 22 1.49 -4.84 -1.42
CA LYS A 22 0.96 -6.20 -1.57
C LYS A 22 0.46 -6.44 -2.98
N LYS A 23 0.28 -7.70 -3.35
CA LYS A 23 -0.39 -8.07 -4.59
C LYS A 23 -1.91 -8.16 -4.41
N LEU A 24 -2.62 -7.99 -5.52
CA LEU A 24 -4.06 -8.25 -5.57
C LEU A 24 -4.33 -9.73 -5.18
N GLY A 25 -5.37 -9.96 -4.38
CA GLY A 25 -5.73 -11.30 -3.93
C GLY A 25 -4.96 -11.83 -2.72
N GLU A 26 -3.89 -11.15 -2.29
CA GLU A 26 -3.19 -11.45 -1.04
C GLU A 26 -3.80 -10.66 0.13
N SER A 27 -3.78 -11.21 1.34
CA SER A 27 -3.95 -10.44 2.57
C SER A 27 -2.58 -10.09 3.14
N LEU A 28 -2.47 -8.93 3.76
CA LEU A 28 -1.23 -8.51 4.40
C LEU A 28 -1.51 -8.08 5.84
N ALA A 29 -0.81 -8.70 6.79
CA ALA A 29 -0.87 -8.31 8.19
C ALA A 29 0.40 -7.57 8.60
N PHE A 30 0.26 -6.58 9.48
CA PHE A 30 1.36 -5.85 10.10
C PHE A 30 1.00 -5.47 11.52
N CYS A 31 2.00 -5.31 12.37
CA CYS A 31 1.84 -4.98 13.78
C CYS A 31 2.33 -3.56 14.06
N VAL A 32 1.56 -2.80 14.83
CA VAL A 32 1.95 -1.51 15.40
C VAL A 32 1.59 -1.54 16.89
N LYS A 33 2.38 -0.90 17.73
CA LYS A 33 2.13 -0.92 19.17
C LYS A 33 1.43 0.34 19.63
N VAL A 34 0.48 0.17 20.53
CA VAL A 34 -0.05 1.23 21.38
C VAL A 34 0.86 1.37 22.57
N VAL A 35 1.42 2.55 22.78
CA VAL A 35 2.41 2.83 23.84
C VAL A 35 1.80 3.78 24.85
N ASN A 36 1.74 3.36 26.11
CA ASN A 36 1.39 4.24 27.19
C ASN A 36 2.65 4.83 27.85
N ASN A 37 2.90 6.10 27.57
CA ASN A 37 4.03 6.86 28.14
C ASN A 37 3.70 7.52 29.49
N GLY A 38 2.48 7.29 30.00
CA GLY A 38 1.97 7.87 31.22
C GLY A 38 2.20 6.99 32.44
N GLY A 39 2.00 7.59 33.61
CA GLY A 39 2.10 6.90 34.92
C GLY A 39 0.78 6.30 35.38
N LYS A 40 -0.26 6.26 34.58
CA LYS A 40 -1.56 5.66 34.84
C LYS A 40 -2.00 4.79 33.67
N GLN A 41 -2.83 3.80 33.99
CA GLN A 41 -3.51 2.99 32.98
C GLN A 41 -4.35 3.90 32.03
N GLN A 42 -4.29 3.64 30.75
CA GLN A 42 -4.99 4.40 29.71
C GLN A 42 -5.93 3.48 28.92
N MET A 43 -7.16 3.91 28.79
CA MET A 43 -8.11 3.33 27.82
C MET A 43 -7.88 3.98 26.46
N TRP A 44 -8.03 3.19 25.41
CA TRP A 44 -7.87 3.67 24.05
C TRP A 44 -8.85 2.99 23.08
N GLU A 45 -9.08 3.67 21.97
CA GLU A 45 -9.91 3.20 20.85
C GLU A 45 -9.22 3.59 19.53
N ILE A 46 -9.37 2.78 18.51
CA ILE A 46 -8.88 3.05 17.14
C ILE A 46 -10.04 3.54 16.30
N SER A 47 -9.87 4.70 15.66
CA SER A 47 -10.87 5.29 14.77
C SER A 47 -10.30 5.58 13.38
N GLY A 48 -11.20 5.83 12.41
CA GLY A 48 -10.81 6.19 11.04
C GLY A 48 -10.33 5.02 10.19
N MET A 49 -10.60 3.77 10.58
CA MET A 49 -10.25 2.60 9.76
C MET A 49 -11.09 2.56 8.48
N PRO A 50 -10.44 2.46 7.30
CA PRO A 50 -11.13 2.26 6.04
C PRO A 50 -11.68 0.83 5.92
N SER A 51 -12.61 0.59 5.00
CA SER A 51 -13.26 -0.71 4.83
C SER A 51 -12.33 -1.87 4.42
N TRP A 52 -11.14 -1.56 3.91
CA TRP A 52 -10.13 -2.54 3.51
C TRP A 52 -9.14 -2.90 4.64
N LEU A 53 -9.26 -2.26 5.81
CA LEU A 53 -8.38 -2.46 6.96
C LEU A 53 -9.21 -2.95 8.16
N THR A 54 -8.70 -3.98 8.84
CA THR A 54 -9.25 -4.45 10.12
C THR A 54 -8.12 -4.54 11.14
N ALA A 55 -8.45 -4.40 12.42
CA ALA A 55 -7.54 -4.66 13.52
C ALA A 55 -8.02 -5.91 14.30
N ASP A 56 -7.10 -6.64 14.92
CA ASP A 56 -7.42 -7.76 15.81
C ASP A 56 -8.10 -7.26 17.10
N THR A 57 -7.77 -6.03 17.50
CA THR A 57 -8.47 -5.29 18.54
C THR A 57 -8.54 -3.81 18.14
N ASP A 58 -9.70 -3.19 18.29
CA ASP A 58 -9.94 -1.78 17.99
C ASP A 58 -10.08 -0.89 19.25
N ASN A 59 -10.03 -1.50 20.43
CA ASN A 59 -10.03 -0.81 21.71
C ASN A 59 -9.31 -1.65 22.76
N GLY A 60 -8.90 -1.00 23.85
CA GLY A 60 -8.21 -1.69 24.92
C GLY A 60 -7.84 -0.80 26.07
N THR A 61 -7.02 -1.36 26.96
CA THR A 61 -6.49 -0.67 28.13
C THR A 61 -5.03 -1.06 28.31
N THR A 62 -4.14 -0.08 28.30
CA THR A 62 -2.69 -0.28 28.45
C THR A 62 -2.21 0.21 29.80
N ASP A 63 -1.47 -0.62 30.51
CA ASP A 63 -0.89 -0.30 31.80
C ASP A 63 0.21 0.79 31.70
N PRO A 64 0.57 1.44 32.80
CA PRO A 64 1.60 2.48 32.83
C PRO A 64 2.93 1.97 32.27
N LEU A 65 3.52 2.71 31.33
CA LEU A 65 4.83 2.41 30.72
C LEU A 65 4.90 1.06 29.99
N VAL A 66 3.74 0.52 29.58
CA VAL A 66 3.60 -0.72 28.83
C VAL A 66 3.25 -0.43 27.37
N GLN A 67 3.48 -1.42 26.50
CA GLN A 67 3.12 -1.40 25.10
C GLN A 67 2.26 -2.62 24.80
N ASP A 68 1.18 -2.42 24.05
CA ASP A 68 0.30 -3.48 23.57
C ASP A 68 0.39 -3.58 22.05
N ASP A 69 0.48 -4.79 21.53
CA ASP A 69 0.52 -5.06 20.11
C ASP A 69 -0.89 -4.98 19.51
N VAL A 70 -1.01 -4.31 18.38
CA VAL A 70 -2.21 -4.27 17.55
C VAL A 70 -1.85 -4.78 16.18
N THR A 71 -2.47 -5.86 15.74
CA THR A 71 -2.27 -6.44 14.42
C THR A 71 -3.34 -5.95 13.46
N PHE A 72 -2.92 -5.18 12.48
CA PHE A 72 -3.77 -4.77 11.37
C PHE A 72 -3.70 -5.76 10.23
N THR A 73 -4.84 -6.00 9.59
CA THR A 73 -4.94 -6.86 8.40
C THR A 73 -5.58 -6.11 7.24
N ILE A 74 -4.88 -6.09 6.12
CA ILE A 74 -5.36 -5.54 4.85
C ILE A 74 -6.10 -6.64 4.09
N ALA A 75 -7.34 -6.35 3.69
CA ALA A 75 -8.18 -7.31 2.99
C ALA A 75 -7.58 -7.74 1.65
N LYS A 76 -7.72 -9.03 1.31
CA LYS A 76 -7.30 -9.57 0.01
C LYS A 76 -8.06 -8.95 -1.17
N SER A 77 -9.29 -8.48 -0.93
CA SER A 77 -10.14 -7.83 -1.94
C SER A 77 -9.81 -6.38 -2.22
N THR A 78 -8.80 -5.78 -1.54
CA THR A 78 -8.40 -4.39 -1.79
C THR A 78 -7.96 -4.24 -3.24
N PRO A 79 -8.59 -3.35 -4.05
CA PRO A 79 -8.30 -3.20 -5.47
C PRO A 79 -6.87 -2.70 -5.74
N ILE A 80 -6.40 -2.86 -6.97
CA ILE A 80 -5.14 -2.28 -7.43
C ILE A 80 -5.20 -0.76 -7.29
N GLY A 81 -4.14 -0.15 -6.76
CA GLY A 81 -4.05 1.28 -6.56
C GLY A 81 -3.11 1.67 -5.44
N THR A 82 -2.97 2.99 -5.24
CA THR A 82 -2.22 3.57 -4.12
C THR A 82 -3.19 4.25 -3.18
N TYR A 83 -3.08 3.94 -1.90
CA TYR A 83 -3.94 4.43 -0.84
C TYR A 83 -3.09 5.14 0.20
N SER A 84 -3.57 6.29 0.68
CA SER A 84 -3.02 6.97 1.84
C SER A 84 -4.17 7.23 2.80
N GLN A 85 -4.09 6.66 3.99
CA GLN A 85 -5.13 6.73 5.01
C GLN A 85 -4.53 7.04 6.36
N THR A 86 -5.20 7.85 7.16
CA THR A 86 -4.85 8.09 8.54
C THR A 86 -5.85 7.39 9.46
N VAL A 87 -5.35 6.58 10.38
CA VAL A 87 -6.11 6.03 11.50
C VAL A 87 -5.67 6.74 12.78
N TYR A 88 -6.55 6.82 13.75
CA TYR A 88 -6.31 7.57 14.97
C TYR A 88 -6.41 6.67 16.20
N LEU A 89 -5.46 6.80 17.08
CA LEU A 89 -5.55 6.28 18.45
C LEU A 89 -6.15 7.38 19.31
N VAL A 90 -7.30 7.11 19.92
CA VAL A 90 -8.05 8.05 20.75
C VAL A 90 -7.98 7.60 22.20
N GLY A 91 -7.46 8.43 23.06
CA GLY A 91 -7.41 8.19 24.51
C GLY A 91 -8.65 8.73 25.23
N GLY A 92 -8.75 8.45 26.54
CA GLY A 92 -9.84 8.92 27.40
C GLY A 92 -9.93 10.45 27.53
N ASP A 93 -8.89 11.20 27.16
CA ASP A 93 -8.84 12.67 27.09
C ASP A 93 -9.29 13.21 25.70
N ALA A 94 -9.76 12.34 24.81
CA ALA A 94 -10.17 12.64 23.44
C ALA A 94 -9.03 13.24 22.57
N ILE A 95 -7.77 13.01 22.93
CA ILE A 95 -6.62 13.37 22.10
C ILE A 95 -6.43 12.29 21.04
N GLU A 96 -6.46 12.71 19.78
CA GLU A 96 -6.22 11.86 18.64
C GLU A 96 -4.73 11.81 18.29
N VAL A 97 -4.17 10.61 18.19
CA VAL A 97 -2.79 10.37 17.76
C VAL A 97 -2.80 9.70 16.40
N PRO A 98 -2.34 10.37 15.34
CA PRO A 98 -2.43 9.85 13.97
C PRO A 98 -1.37 8.77 13.70
N LEU A 99 -1.76 7.76 12.92
CA LEU A 99 -0.91 6.81 12.21
C LEU A 99 -1.24 6.89 10.73
N THR A 100 -0.27 7.27 9.91
CA THR A 100 -0.46 7.32 8.44
C THR A 100 -0.09 5.99 7.81
N LEU A 101 -1.01 5.43 7.05
CA LEU A 101 -0.82 4.18 6.31
C LEU A 101 -0.75 4.49 4.81
N ASN A 102 0.38 4.15 4.18
CA ASN A 102 0.57 4.23 2.74
C ASN A 102 0.61 2.81 2.19
N LEU A 103 -0.36 2.46 1.37
CA LEU A 103 -0.50 1.13 0.79
C LEU A 103 -0.45 1.21 -0.73
N THR A 104 0.39 0.37 -1.34
CA THR A 104 0.37 0.12 -2.78
C THR A 104 -0.10 -1.32 -3.03
N VAL A 105 -1.17 -1.48 -3.80
CA VAL A 105 -1.66 -2.78 -4.27
C VAL A 105 -1.32 -2.91 -5.73
N THR A 106 -0.52 -3.92 -6.06
CA THR A 106 -0.09 -4.21 -7.44
C THR A 106 -0.84 -5.42 -8.00
N GLY A 107 -1.00 -5.48 -9.31
CA GLY A 107 -1.45 -6.68 -10.01
C GLY A 107 -0.31 -7.67 -10.22
N ASP A 108 -0.66 -8.88 -10.65
CA ASP A 108 0.34 -9.82 -11.18
C ASP A 108 0.75 -9.37 -12.57
N GLU A 109 2.04 -9.51 -12.87
CA GLU A 109 2.55 -9.29 -14.21
C GLU A 109 1.97 -10.38 -15.15
N PRO A 110 1.32 -10.02 -16.27
CA PRO A 110 0.80 -11.01 -17.19
C PRO A 110 1.93 -11.89 -17.76
N GLU A 111 1.75 -13.21 -17.73
CA GLU A 111 2.69 -14.20 -18.26
C GLU A 111 2.47 -14.43 -19.78
N TRP A 112 2.25 -13.35 -20.53
CA TRP A 112 2.11 -13.44 -21.99
C TRP A 112 3.43 -13.81 -22.64
N THR A 113 3.42 -14.88 -23.43
CA THR A 113 4.56 -15.36 -24.21
C THR A 113 4.15 -15.59 -25.66
N VAL A 114 5.10 -15.48 -26.56
CA VAL A 114 4.93 -15.76 -27.99
C VAL A 114 6.06 -16.65 -28.42
N ASP A 115 5.73 -17.81 -29.00
CA ASP A 115 6.70 -18.61 -29.78
C ASP A 115 6.68 -18.13 -31.20
N LYS A 116 7.78 -17.51 -31.65
CA LYS A 116 7.90 -16.99 -33.01
C LYS A 116 7.95 -18.10 -34.07
N SER A 117 8.30 -19.33 -33.68
CA SER A 117 8.35 -20.49 -34.57
C SER A 117 6.95 -20.97 -34.97
N ASP A 118 5.90 -20.58 -34.27
CA ASP A 118 4.51 -20.93 -34.62
C ASP A 118 3.96 -20.17 -35.84
N TYR A 119 4.74 -19.23 -36.39
CA TYR A 119 4.24 -18.34 -37.45
C TYR A 119 5.16 -18.26 -38.64
N GLU A 120 4.58 -18.46 -39.81
CA GLU A 120 5.29 -18.36 -41.12
C GLU A 120 5.72 -16.93 -41.45
N TYR A 121 4.95 -15.92 -41.00
CA TYR A 121 5.21 -14.51 -41.24
C TYR A 121 5.30 -13.73 -39.94
N THR A 122 6.21 -12.76 -39.89
CA THR A 122 6.38 -11.83 -38.78
C THR A 122 6.03 -10.41 -39.21
N MET A 123 5.43 -9.64 -38.25
CA MET A 123 5.15 -8.23 -38.42
C MET A 123 5.79 -7.45 -37.29
N ASN A 124 6.40 -6.32 -37.61
CA ASN A 124 6.85 -5.37 -36.58
C ASN A 124 5.75 -4.33 -36.35
N MET A 125 5.39 -4.11 -35.10
CA MET A 125 4.47 -3.07 -34.70
C MET A 125 5.16 -2.14 -33.70
N ILE A 126 5.00 -0.85 -33.89
CA ILE A 126 5.43 0.18 -32.95
C ILE A 126 4.15 0.76 -32.34
N ALA A 127 4.07 0.72 -31.02
CA ALA A 127 2.93 1.25 -30.29
C ALA A 127 3.42 2.07 -29.09
N GLN A 128 2.63 3.04 -28.65
CA GLN A 128 2.86 3.81 -27.45
C GLN A 128 1.79 3.47 -26.43
N LEU A 129 2.21 3.05 -25.22
CA LEU A 129 1.30 2.85 -24.10
C LEU A 129 1.12 4.20 -23.40
N SER A 130 -0.12 4.65 -23.29
CA SER A 130 -0.47 5.86 -22.56
C SER A 130 -1.46 5.55 -21.45
N ILE A 131 -1.17 6.05 -20.25
CA ILE A 131 -2.04 5.96 -19.06
C ILE A 131 -2.56 7.36 -18.76
N LEU A 132 -3.88 7.55 -18.81
CA LEU A 132 -4.53 8.85 -18.65
C LEU A 132 -3.95 9.96 -19.55
N GLY A 133 -3.54 9.59 -20.78
CA GLY A 133 -2.99 10.52 -21.77
C GLY A 133 -1.49 10.80 -21.63
N THR A 134 -0.81 10.21 -20.65
CA THR A 134 0.64 10.33 -20.48
C THR A 134 1.32 9.05 -20.94
N PRO A 135 2.36 9.12 -21.82
CA PRO A 135 3.12 7.95 -22.21
C PRO A 135 3.76 7.25 -21.00
N SER A 136 3.59 5.93 -20.90
CA SER A 136 4.26 5.17 -19.84
C SER A 136 5.76 5.10 -20.10
N ALA A 137 6.54 5.41 -19.06
CA ALA A 137 7.99 5.23 -19.01
C ALA A 137 8.40 4.04 -18.13
N ASP A 138 7.43 3.31 -17.58
CA ASP A 138 7.70 2.15 -16.72
C ASP A 138 8.07 0.95 -17.59
N THR A 139 9.32 0.51 -17.52
CA THR A 139 9.83 -0.67 -18.24
C THR A 139 9.25 -1.99 -17.73
N ALA A 140 8.54 -1.99 -16.60
CA ALA A 140 7.79 -3.14 -16.11
C ALA A 140 6.45 -3.32 -16.83
N ASP A 141 5.91 -2.26 -17.43
CA ASP A 141 4.69 -2.35 -18.23
C ASP A 141 4.87 -3.32 -19.42
N LYS A 142 3.79 -4.03 -19.75
CA LYS A 142 3.74 -4.93 -20.92
C LYS A 142 2.60 -4.54 -21.83
N LEU A 143 2.85 -4.56 -23.11
CA LEU A 143 1.84 -4.49 -24.17
C LEU A 143 1.81 -5.82 -24.91
N ALA A 144 0.64 -6.39 -25.09
CA ALA A 144 0.48 -7.60 -25.88
C ALA A 144 -0.55 -7.40 -27.00
N VAL A 145 -0.33 -8.09 -28.12
CA VAL A 145 -1.22 -8.13 -29.28
C VAL A 145 -1.81 -9.52 -29.37
N PHE A 146 -3.12 -9.59 -29.55
CA PHE A 146 -3.86 -10.83 -29.65
C PHE A 146 -4.60 -10.94 -30.97
N VAL A 147 -4.75 -12.18 -31.47
CA VAL A 147 -5.69 -12.54 -32.52
C VAL A 147 -6.56 -13.65 -31.96
N GLY A 148 -7.82 -13.35 -31.69
CA GLY A 148 -8.65 -14.19 -30.82
C GLY A 148 -8.01 -14.30 -29.44
N ASP A 149 -7.88 -15.51 -28.93
CA ASP A 149 -7.29 -15.80 -27.61
C ASP A 149 -5.76 -16.05 -27.67
N LYS A 150 -5.16 -15.97 -28.88
CA LYS A 150 -3.73 -16.23 -29.04
C LYS A 150 -2.91 -14.97 -29.00
N CYS A 151 -1.94 -14.91 -28.08
CA CYS A 151 -0.94 -13.86 -28.02
C CYS A 151 -0.02 -13.92 -29.24
N ARG A 152 0.11 -12.84 -29.99
CA ARG A 152 0.88 -12.72 -31.26
C ARG A 152 2.13 -11.86 -31.07
N GLY A 153 2.18 -11.03 -30.07
CA GLY A 153 3.32 -10.17 -29.80
C GLY A 153 3.28 -9.67 -28.36
N VAL A 154 4.46 -9.53 -27.74
CA VAL A 154 4.64 -8.90 -26.43
C VAL A 154 5.79 -7.92 -26.56
N GLY A 155 5.58 -6.71 -26.08
CA GLY A 155 6.59 -5.66 -25.98
C GLY A 155 6.61 -5.01 -24.62
N ARG A 156 7.72 -4.35 -24.32
CA ARG A 156 7.88 -3.47 -23.14
C ARG A 156 8.29 -2.09 -23.63
N PRO A 157 8.00 -1.02 -22.89
CA PRO A 157 8.42 0.32 -23.26
C PRO A 157 9.94 0.40 -23.44
N VAL A 158 10.35 0.92 -24.58
CA VAL A 158 11.76 1.19 -24.92
C VAL A 158 11.90 2.67 -25.25
N TYR A 159 12.83 3.35 -24.61
CA TYR A 159 13.10 4.75 -24.89
C TYR A 159 13.73 4.94 -26.27
N SER A 160 13.13 5.78 -27.08
CA SER A 160 13.64 6.18 -28.40
C SER A 160 14.25 7.57 -28.37
N LYS A 161 15.56 7.67 -28.51
CA LYS A 161 16.27 8.96 -28.60
C LYS A 161 15.80 9.82 -29.78
N ARG A 162 15.30 9.21 -30.85
CA ARG A 162 14.84 9.93 -32.04
C ARG A 162 13.56 10.72 -31.78
N TYR A 163 12.69 10.21 -30.93
CA TYR A 163 11.37 10.80 -30.67
C TYR A 163 11.23 11.32 -29.26
N ASP A 164 12.30 11.23 -28.45
CA ASP A 164 12.34 11.65 -27.04
C ASP A 164 11.15 11.08 -26.24
N SER A 165 10.82 9.81 -26.47
CA SER A 165 9.66 9.15 -25.88
C SER A 165 9.82 7.63 -25.79
N TYR A 166 8.96 7.00 -24.98
CA TYR A 166 8.87 5.55 -24.85
C TYR A 166 7.82 4.98 -25.83
N TYR A 167 8.16 3.84 -26.42
CA TYR A 167 7.30 3.08 -27.33
C TYR A 167 7.33 1.61 -26.98
#